data_1818136128a557b81cc4cece65b5cdc3
#
_entry.id   1818136128a557b81cc4cece65b5cdc3
#
_cell.length_a   1.000
_cell.length_b   1.000
_cell.length_c   1.000
_cell.angle_alpha   90.00
_cell.angle_beta   90.00
_cell.angle_gamma   90.00
#
_symmetry.space_group_name_H-M   'P 1'
#
loop_
_entity.id
_entity.type
_entity.pdbx_description
1 polymer ?
#
loop_
_entity_poly.entity_id
_entity_poly.type
_entity_poly.pdbx_seq_one_letter_code
_entity_poly.pdbx_strand_id
1 'polypeptide(L)'
;MIGEPDSNSYPLMTAINEARSRTKLYGWIEPTLNFGTSTNSNAPEANDVYSNRFELNQLVLYAERLPDSVQSDHIDWGYHLTALFGTDYRFTTGKGYGADQLLDDHHQYGFDPTLEYLDLYIPQVAQGMNLRLGRYISVPGIEAQLAPNNYIFSHSLLYAIDPFTDTGLIATIKVSDQWLLQLGITAGHDVAPWASDAKPSGTACLSYTAESVNDNLYVCANGMNDAKYAYNNLQQYDATWYHKFSKTVHMATESWYMYQRDVPAVGGTIEPELGTNGAYCLPGEQRCTAPEYAVVNFFQKELSAHNFLSFRSDFLDDKKGQRTGYATKYSENTIMWCHWWGSTVQLRPELRFERAWDRKAYDNGRRQNQLTAASDLIFHF
;
A
#
# COMPACT_ATOMS: atom_id res chain seq x y z
N MET A 1 11.35 11.04 -5.40
CA MET A 1 10.75 11.10 -4.07
C MET A 1 11.39 12.26 -3.34
N ILE A 2 10.63 12.93 -2.51
CA ILE A 2 11.07 14.16 -1.87
C ILE A 2 11.60 13.81 -0.50
N GLY A 3 12.87 14.15 -0.24
CA GLY A 3 13.49 13.99 1.06
C GLY A 3 13.86 12.56 1.45
N GLU A 4 13.97 11.66 0.50
CA GLU A 4 14.44 10.31 0.79
C GLU A 4 15.95 10.33 1.08
N PRO A 5 16.37 10.02 2.29
CA PRO A 5 17.79 9.98 2.60
C PRO A 5 18.43 8.76 1.95
N ASP A 6 19.72 8.87 1.66
CA ASP A 6 20.51 7.71 1.22
C ASP A 6 20.66 6.72 2.39
N SER A 7 20.07 5.52 2.25
CA SER A 7 20.17 4.45 3.24
C SER A 7 21.63 4.08 3.61
N ASN A 8 22.58 4.38 2.74
CA ASN A 8 24.01 4.20 3.04
C ASN A 8 24.52 5.12 4.17
N SER A 9 23.78 6.18 4.49
CA SER A 9 24.09 7.10 5.59
C SER A 9 23.48 6.69 6.94
N TYR A 10 22.65 5.64 6.98
CA TYR A 10 22.00 5.20 8.20
C TYR A 10 23.00 4.59 9.20
N PRO A 11 22.75 4.75 10.52
CA PRO A 11 23.70 4.31 11.55
C PRO A 11 24.08 2.83 11.45
N LEU A 12 23.11 1.95 11.21
CA LEU A 12 23.38 0.51 11.10
C LEU A 12 24.22 0.18 9.88
N MET A 13 23.94 0.82 8.74
CA MET A 13 24.74 0.67 7.52
C MET A 13 26.18 1.11 7.74
N THR A 14 26.38 2.25 8.42
CA THR A 14 27.73 2.75 8.73
C THR A 14 28.49 1.84 9.70
N ALA A 15 27.77 1.17 10.62
CA ALA A 15 28.39 0.32 11.65
C ALA A 15 28.78 -1.08 11.15
N ILE A 16 28.02 -1.68 10.24
CA ILE A 16 28.17 -3.09 9.84
C ILE A 16 28.57 -3.31 8.39
N ASN A 17 28.39 -2.33 7.51
CA ASN A 17 28.74 -2.49 6.11
C ASN A 17 30.02 -1.75 5.76
N GLU A 18 30.90 -2.45 5.03
CA GLU A 18 31.94 -1.77 4.28
C GLU A 18 31.29 -0.91 3.19
N ALA A 19 31.88 0.23 2.89
CA ALA A 19 31.35 1.23 1.93
C ALA A 19 31.10 0.69 0.51
N ARG A 20 31.50 -0.55 0.20
CA ARG A 20 31.31 -1.23 -1.09
C ARG A 20 30.40 -2.46 -1.00
N SER A 21 29.78 -2.76 0.15
CA SER A 21 28.91 -3.90 0.25
C SER A 21 27.65 -3.68 -0.60
N ARG A 22 27.30 -4.66 -1.43
CA ARG A 22 26.03 -4.67 -2.15
C ARG A 22 24.86 -5.14 -1.27
N THR A 23 25.18 -5.77 -0.13
CA THR A 23 24.19 -6.13 0.89
C THR A 23 24.01 -4.96 1.83
N LYS A 24 22.76 -4.57 2.02
CA LYS A 24 22.35 -3.51 2.93
C LYS A 24 21.54 -4.09 4.08
N LEU A 25 21.77 -3.55 5.28
CA LEU A 25 21.00 -3.86 6.47
C LEU A 25 20.64 -2.54 7.16
N TYR A 26 19.39 -2.20 7.21
CA TYR A 26 18.87 -0.93 7.76
C TYR A 26 17.41 -1.08 8.19
N GLY A 27 16.89 -0.07 8.84
CA GLY A 27 15.50 -0.10 9.29
C GLY A 27 15.05 1.24 9.84
N TRP A 28 13.88 1.22 10.47
CA TRP A 28 13.33 2.38 11.18
C TRP A 28 12.41 1.97 12.31
N ILE A 29 12.15 2.92 13.18
CA ILE A 29 11.11 2.87 14.19
C ILE A 29 10.18 4.07 14.01
N GLU A 30 8.86 3.84 14.06
CA GLU A 30 7.81 4.82 13.82
C GLU A 30 6.81 4.86 14.97
N PRO A 31 7.09 5.59 16.06
CA PRO A 31 6.07 5.99 17.03
C PRO A 31 5.12 7.04 16.43
N THR A 32 3.85 6.93 16.78
CA THR A 32 2.77 7.76 16.23
C THR A 32 1.85 8.26 17.33
N LEU A 33 1.12 9.33 17.04
CA LEU A 33 0.16 9.94 17.94
C LEU A 33 -1.01 10.52 17.13
N ASN A 34 -2.24 10.24 17.54
CA ASN A 34 -3.41 10.87 16.95
C ASN A 34 -4.39 11.39 17.99
N PHE A 35 -5.12 12.45 17.61
CA PHE A 35 -6.22 13.03 18.34
C PHE A 35 -7.35 13.37 17.36
N GLY A 36 -8.53 12.85 17.62
CA GLY A 36 -9.65 13.03 16.70
C GLY A 36 -11.01 13.09 17.36
N THR A 37 -12.00 13.36 16.53
CA THR A 37 -13.40 13.44 16.96
C THR A 37 -14.03 12.06 17.15
N SER A 38 -13.50 11.00 16.54
CA SER A 38 -13.88 9.63 16.80
C SER A 38 -13.34 9.16 18.14
N THR A 39 -14.09 8.29 18.82
CA THR A 39 -13.74 7.82 20.17
C THR A 39 -13.48 6.32 20.24
N ASN A 40 -13.92 5.56 19.23
CA ASN A 40 -13.77 4.12 19.21
C ASN A 40 -12.85 3.63 18.08
N SER A 41 -12.94 4.23 16.90
CA SER A 41 -12.16 3.84 15.73
C SER A 41 -12.12 4.97 14.71
N ASN A 42 -10.98 5.14 14.06
CA ASN A 42 -10.82 6.03 12.92
C ASN A 42 -11.11 5.34 11.58
N ALA A 43 -11.32 3.99 11.57
CA ALA A 43 -11.61 3.26 10.34
C ALA A 43 -12.76 3.90 9.52
N PRO A 44 -12.69 3.84 8.17
CA PRO A 44 -11.82 3.00 7.35
C PRO A 44 -10.39 3.52 7.11
N GLU A 45 -10.00 4.58 7.72
CA GLU A 45 -8.64 5.11 7.59
C GLU A 45 -7.58 4.08 8.02
N ALA A 46 -6.41 4.11 7.37
CA ALA A 46 -5.27 3.26 7.64
C ALA A 46 -4.17 4.00 8.41
N ASN A 47 -3.38 3.26 9.19
CA ASN A 47 -2.22 3.64 9.98
C ASN A 47 -2.50 4.32 11.34
N ASP A 48 -3.64 4.97 11.55
CA ASP A 48 -4.08 5.44 12.86
C ASP A 48 -5.51 4.97 13.19
N VAL A 49 -5.80 3.71 12.94
CA VAL A 49 -7.13 3.07 13.12
C VAL A 49 -7.67 3.23 14.54
N TYR A 50 -6.79 3.21 15.53
CA TYR A 50 -7.16 3.36 16.93
C TYR A 50 -7.19 4.83 17.34
N SER A 51 -8.36 5.31 17.74
CA SER A 51 -8.59 6.73 18.05
C SER A 51 -7.91 7.21 19.33
N ASN A 52 -7.34 8.43 19.29
CA ASN A 52 -6.85 9.17 20.45
C ASN A 52 -5.77 8.42 21.24
N ARG A 53 -4.73 7.94 20.54
CA ARG A 53 -3.68 7.12 21.13
C ARG A 53 -2.27 7.52 20.70
N PHE A 54 -1.31 7.08 21.52
CA PHE A 54 0.09 6.93 21.15
C PHE A 54 0.33 5.46 20.85
N GLU A 55 0.98 5.15 19.72
CA GLU A 55 1.21 3.79 19.23
C GLU A 55 2.62 3.64 18.65
N LEU A 56 3.04 2.39 18.46
CA LEU A 56 4.16 2.03 17.61
C LEU A 56 3.57 1.42 16.33
N ASN A 57 3.57 2.21 15.25
CA ASN A 57 3.05 1.71 13.97
C ASN A 57 4.02 0.73 13.34
N GLN A 58 5.30 1.10 13.26
CA GLN A 58 6.28 0.25 12.62
C GLN A 58 7.61 0.22 13.38
N LEU A 59 8.12 -0.98 13.58
CA LEU A 59 9.53 -1.30 13.78
C LEU A 59 9.92 -2.23 12.64
N VAL A 60 10.76 -1.77 11.72
CA VAL A 60 11.11 -2.49 10.50
C VAL A 60 12.60 -2.71 10.38
N LEU A 61 12.97 -3.92 9.97
CA LEU A 61 14.33 -4.29 9.63
C LEU A 61 14.37 -4.82 8.19
N TYR A 62 15.26 -4.27 7.40
CA TYR A 62 15.57 -4.69 6.03
C TYR A 62 16.89 -5.41 5.93
N ALA A 63 16.92 -6.46 5.11
CA ALA A 63 18.13 -7.04 4.57
C ALA A 63 17.95 -7.20 3.06
N GLU A 64 18.73 -6.49 2.26
CA GLU A 64 18.59 -6.50 0.81
C GLU A 64 19.91 -6.51 0.07
N ARG A 65 19.88 -7.06 -1.12
CA ARG A 65 20.86 -6.90 -2.17
C ARG A 65 20.14 -6.64 -3.48
N LEU A 66 20.28 -5.44 -4.02
CA LEU A 66 19.67 -5.11 -5.30
C LEU A 66 20.51 -5.66 -6.46
N PRO A 67 19.89 -6.22 -7.51
CA PRO A 67 20.61 -6.55 -8.73
C PRO A 67 21.10 -5.28 -9.43
N ASP A 68 22.22 -5.33 -10.10
CA ASP A 68 22.68 -4.26 -10.98
C ASP A 68 21.90 -4.29 -12.30
N SER A 69 20.84 -3.51 -12.36
CA SER A 69 19.92 -3.42 -13.50
C SER A 69 20.33 -2.35 -14.53
N VAL A 70 21.46 -1.66 -14.33
CA VAL A 70 21.97 -0.62 -15.25
C VAL A 70 22.94 -1.19 -16.27
N GLN A 71 23.63 -2.27 -15.93
CA GLN A 71 24.55 -2.98 -16.81
C GLN A 71 23.79 -3.84 -17.86
N SER A 72 24.47 -4.21 -18.95
CA SER A 72 23.89 -4.97 -20.07
C SER A 72 24.65 -6.23 -20.46
N ASP A 73 25.69 -6.62 -19.72
CA ASP A 73 26.66 -7.64 -20.11
C ASP A 73 26.47 -8.98 -19.40
N HIS A 74 25.88 -9.02 -18.21
CA HIS A 74 25.69 -10.26 -17.46
C HIS A 74 24.38 -10.34 -16.68
N ILE A 75 23.97 -11.56 -16.36
CA ILE A 75 22.83 -11.82 -15.44
C ILE A 75 23.30 -11.48 -14.02
N ASP A 76 22.48 -10.74 -13.29
CA ASP A 76 22.71 -10.44 -11.87
C ASP A 76 21.50 -10.82 -11.03
N TRP A 77 21.68 -10.96 -9.73
CA TRP A 77 20.62 -11.38 -8.81
C TRP A 77 20.54 -10.48 -7.59
N GLY A 78 19.41 -10.51 -6.95
CA GLY A 78 19.15 -9.79 -5.71
C GLY A 78 18.22 -10.56 -4.79
N TYR A 79 18.04 -10.05 -3.60
CA TYR A 79 17.05 -10.52 -2.64
C TYR A 79 16.57 -9.37 -1.76
N HIS A 80 15.39 -9.55 -1.17
CA HIS A 80 14.83 -8.64 -0.20
C HIS A 80 14.13 -9.42 0.90
N LEU A 81 14.48 -9.10 2.14
CA LEU A 81 13.85 -9.64 3.35
C LEU A 81 13.47 -8.47 4.24
N THR A 82 12.22 -8.43 4.68
CA THR A 82 11.71 -7.38 5.57
C THR A 82 10.95 -8.00 6.72
N ALA A 83 11.30 -7.60 7.93
CA ALA A 83 10.59 -7.92 9.14
C ALA A 83 9.91 -6.67 9.68
N LEU A 84 8.59 -6.70 9.82
CA LEU A 84 7.78 -5.62 10.38
C LEU A 84 7.15 -6.08 11.69
N PHE A 85 7.25 -5.26 12.74
CA PHE A 85 6.51 -5.39 13.97
C PHE A 85 5.82 -4.05 14.28
N GLY A 86 4.55 -4.09 14.70
CA GLY A 86 3.81 -2.87 15.05
C GLY A 86 2.31 -3.04 14.84
N THR A 87 1.56 -1.92 14.91
CA THR A 87 0.11 -1.93 14.61
C THR A 87 -0.16 -2.12 13.12
N ASP A 88 0.77 -1.70 12.26
CA ASP A 88 0.62 -1.71 10.80
C ASP A 88 0.79 -3.09 10.17
N TYR A 89 1.19 -4.12 10.95
CA TYR A 89 1.19 -5.50 10.45
C TYR A 89 -0.18 -5.90 9.88
N ARG A 90 -1.26 -5.28 10.36
CA ARG A 90 -2.63 -5.50 9.91
C ARG A 90 -2.88 -5.17 8.43
N PHE A 91 -2.06 -4.29 7.85
CA PHE A 91 -2.14 -3.89 6.43
C PHE A 91 -1.19 -4.68 5.54
N THR A 92 -0.35 -5.53 6.12
CA THR A 92 0.61 -6.32 5.36
C THR A 92 0.38 -7.80 5.49
N THR A 93 -0.16 -8.25 6.64
CA THR A 93 -0.36 -9.68 6.92
C THR A 93 -1.37 -10.31 5.96
N GLY A 94 -1.09 -11.53 5.53
CA GLY A 94 -1.93 -12.29 4.62
C GLY A 94 -2.29 -13.66 5.17
N LYS A 95 -3.34 -14.28 4.62
CA LYS A 95 -3.77 -15.62 4.99
C LYS A 95 -2.68 -16.65 4.65
N GLY A 96 -2.23 -17.37 5.68
CA GLY A 96 -1.08 -18.28 5.60
C GLY A 96 0.26 -17.64 5.95
N TYR A 97 0.30 -16.33 6.23
CA TYR A 97 1.46 -15.57 6.73
C TYR A 97 1.26 -15.04 8.16
N GLY A 98 0.45 -15.70 8.99
CA GLY A 98 0.20 -15.29 10.36
C GLY A 98 -0.94 -14.29 10.51
N ALA A 99 -1.87 -14.24 9.55
CA ALA A 99 -3.08 -13.40 9.63
C ALA A 99 -4.00 -13.76 10.79
N ASP A 100 -3.88 -14.97 11.36
CA ASP A 100 -4.53 -15.42 12.59
C ASP A 100 -4.26 -14.51 13.79
N GLN A 101 -3.07 -13.91 13.90
CA GLN A 101 -2.78 -12.87 14.90
C GLN A 101 -3.84 -11.75 14.90
N LEU A 102 -4.32 -11.34 13.72
CA LEU A 102 -5.32 -10.29 13.55
C LEU A 102 -6.74 -10.87 13.56
N LEU A 103 -6.98 -11.93 12.79
CA LEU A 103 -8.32 -12.41 12.49
C LEU A 103 -8.91 -13.25 13.62
N ASP A 104 -8.11 -14.09 14.27
CA ASP A 104 -8.54 -14.99 15.34
C ASP A 104 -8.21 -14.43 16.72
N ASP A 105 -6.96 -13.98 16.91
CA ASP A 105 -6.46 -13.56 18.22
C ASP A 105 -6.70 -12.07 18.51
N HIS A 106 -7.05 -11.28 17.49
CA HIS A 106 -7.33 -9.84 17.59
C HIS A 106 -6.20 -9.02 18.20
N HIS A 107 -4.95 -9.39 17.92
CA HIS A 107 -3.79 -8.67 18.43
C HIS A 107 -3.72 -7.26 17.84
N GLN A 108 -3.51 -6.27 18.72
CA GLN A 108 -3.27 -4.88 18.27
C GLN A 108 -1.88 -4.76 17.65
N TYR A 109 -0.87 -5.37 18.24
CA TYR A 109 0.50 -5.44 17.75
C TYR A 109 0.79 -6.83 17.24
N GLY A 110 1.44 -6.95 16.11
CA GLY A 110 1.81 -8.22 15.52
C GLY A 110 3.08 -8.12 14.70
N PHE A 111 3.46 -9.26 14.14
CA PHE A 111 4.65 -9.41 13.32
C PHE A 111 4.26 -9.91 11.93
N ASP A 112 4.91 -9.34 10.89
CA ASP A 112 4.77 -9.80 9.51
C ASP A 112 6.11 -9.74 8.76
N PRO A 113 6.54 -10.85 8.11
CA PRO A 113 7.64 -10.84 7.16
C PRO A 113 7.12 -10.32 5.81
N THR A 114 6.97 -9.01 5.69
CA THR A 114 6.20 -8.34 4.62
C THR A 114 6.74 -8.59 3.23
N LEU A 115 8.08 -8.59 3.07
CA LEU A 115 8.75 -8.78 1.80
C LEU A 115 9.76 -9.92 1.91
N GLU A 116 9.59 -10.94 1.06
CA GLU A 116 10.45 -12.12 1.02
C GLU A 116 10.57 -12.57 -0.44
N TYR A 117 11.50 -11.97 -1.18
CA TYR A 117 11.64 -12.30 -2.60
C TYR A 117 13.10 -12.34 -3.08
N LEU A 118 13.27 -13.03 -4.20
CA LEU A 118 14.47 -13.06 -5.02
C LEU A 118 14.22 -12.31 -6.31
N ASP A 119 15.19 -11.53 -6.76
CA ASP A 119 15.23 -10.85 -8.06
C ASP A 119 16.32 -11.45 -8.95
N LEU A 120 16.01 -11.67 -10.23
CA LEU A 120 16.95 -12.05 -11.25
C LEU A 120 16.89 -11.06 -12.40
N TYR A 121 17.95 -10.30 -12.60
CA TYR A 121 18.08 -9.38 -13.72
C TYR A 121 18.68 -10.07 -14.94
N ILE A 122 18.01 -9.98 -16.08
CA ILE A 122 18.38 -10.62 -17.36
C ILE A 122 18.47 -9.53 -18.42
N PRO A 123 19.66 -9.00 -18.72
CA PRO A 123 19.83 -7.89 -19.66
C PRO A 123 19.55 -8.25 -21.12
N GLN A 124 19.55 -9.55 -21.49
CA GLN A 124 19.35 -10.03 -22.84
C GLN A 124 17.87 -10.03 -23.31
N VAL A 125 16.92 -9.77 -22.42
CA VAL A 125 15.49 -9.69 -22.76
C VAL A 125 15.11 -8.24 -22.97
N ALA A 126 14.73 -7.86 -24.20
CA ALA A 126 14.43 -6.48 -24.60
C ALA A 126 15.58 -5.51 -24.22
N GLN A 127 15.28 -4.47 -23.44
CA GLN A 127 16.28 -3.56 -22.86
C GLN A 127 16.57 -3.87 -21.37
N GLY A 128 16.32 -5.11 -20.96
CA GLY A 128 16.49 -5.63 -19.61
C GLY A 128 15.17 -6.10 -19.01
N MET A 129 15.22 -7.22 -18.30
CA MET A 129 14.09 -7.81 -17.58
C MET A 129 14.52 -8.13 -16.16
N ASN A 130 13.72 -7.70 -15.18
CA ASN A 130 13.81 -8.20 -13.81
C ASN A 130 12.70 -9.22 -13.56
N LEU A 131 13.08 -10.41 -13.09
CA LEU A 131 12.17 -11.47 -12.72
C LEU A 131 12.17 -11.60 -11.20
N ARG A 132 11.06 -11.32 -10.55
CA ARG A 132 10.87 -11.42 -9.10
C ARG A 132 10.07 -12.64 -8.73
N LEU A 133 10.55 -13.40 -7.76
CA LEU A 133 9.90 -14.58 -7.21
C LEU A 133 9.81 -14.47 -5.68
N GLY A 134 8.63 -14.54 -5.12
CA GLY A 134 8.40 -14.52 -3.68
C GLY A 134 7.20 -13.68 -3.30
N ARG A 135 7.20 -13.17 -2.07
CA ARG A 135 6.19 -12.25 -1.53
C ARG A 135 6.67 -10.81 -1.68
N TYR A 136 5.86 -9.98 -2.33
CA TYR A 136 6.16 -8.59 -2.62
C TYR A 136 4.89 -7.73 -2.47
N ILE A 137 5.07 -6.39 -2.39
CA ILE A 137 3.95 -5.45 -2.36
C ILE A 137 3.23 -5.49 -3.71
N SER A 138 1.91 -5.49 -3.69
CA SER A 138 1.04 -5.38 -4.87
C SER A 138 1.52 -4.24 -5.77
N VAL A 139 1.61 -4.49 -7.08
CA VAL A 139 2.32 -3.58 -7.98
C VAL A 139 1.60 -2.29 -8.35
N PRO A 140 0.25 -2.21 -8.44
CA PRO A 140 -0.43 -0.94 -8.64
C PRO A 140 -0.47 -0.12 -7.34
N GLY A 141 -0.64 1.18 -7.50
CA GLY A 141 -0.79 2.10 -6.38
C GLY A 141 0.38 3.07 -6.19
N ILE A 142 0.10 4.20 -5.56
CA ILE A 142 1.07 5.25 -5.23
C ILE A 142 1.58 5.06 -3.80
N GLU A 143 0.72 4.63 -2.89
CA GLU A 143 1.04 4.47 -1.48
C GLU A 143 1.67 3.11 -1.20
N ALA A 144 2.53 3.08 -0.20
CA ALA A 144 3.24 1.87 0.23
C ALA A 144 2.93 1.54 1.70
N GLN A 145 2.98 0.26 2.06
CA GLN A 145 2.81 -0.19 3.45
C GLN A 145 3.91 0.31 4.38
N LEU A 146 5.06 0.67 3.82
CA LEU A 146 6.26 1.02 4.56
C LEU A 146 6.36 2.53 4.69
N ALA A 147 6.28 3.03 5.91
CA ALA A 147 6.09 4.44 6.27
C ALA A 147 7.01 5.44 5.55
N PRO A 148 8.33 5.20 5.38
CA PRO A 148 9.21 6.17 4.73
C PRO A 148 8.92 6.42 3.25
N ASN A 149 8.17 5.52 2.61
CA ASN A 149 7.90 5.56 1.17
C ASN A 149 6.65 6.37 0.81
N ASN A 150 6.01 7.02 1.78
CA ASN A 150 4.76 7.74 1.60
C ASN A 150 4.92 9.25 1.70
N TYR A 151 4.08 9.97 0.96
CA TYR A 151 4.02 11.44 0.98
C TYR A 151 3.47 12.01 2.29
N ILE A 152 2.58 11.27 2.96
CA ILE A 152 1.80 11.67 4.14
C ILE A 152 1.87 10.53 5.15
N PHE A 153 1.65 10.79 6.44
CA PHE A 153 1.66 9.77 7.48
C PHE A 153 0.47 8.82 7.33
N SER A 154 -0.74 9.34 7.40
CA SER A 154 -1.93 8.53 7.17
C SER A 154 -2.07 8.18 5.69
N HIS A 155 -2.79 7.11 5.41
CA HIS A 155 -3.02 6.66 4.05
C HIS A 155 -4.40 7.07 3.54
N SER A 156 -4.57 7.05 2.22
CA SER A 156 -5.85 7.34 1.57
C SER A 156 -6.91 6.30 1.89
N LEU A 157 -8.16 6.67 1.65
CA LEU A 157 -9.28 5.72 1.67
C LEU A 157 -9.13 4.61 0.62
N LEU A 158 -8.37 4.88 -0.46
CA LEU A 158 -8.03 3.87 -1.46
C LEU A 158 -7.17 2.78 -0.85
N TYR A 159 -6.06 3.19 -0.26
CA TYR A 159 -5.09 2.30 0.36
C TYR A 159 -5.73 1.46 1.49
N ALA A 160 -6.62 2.04 2.28
CA ALA A 160 -7.25 1.35 3.42
C ALA A 160 -8.00 0.05 3.03
N ILE A 161 -8.38 -0.08 1.76
CA ILE A 161 -9.14 -1.23 1.25
C ILE A 161 -8.49 -1.91 0.05
N ASP A 162 -7.31 -1.46 -0.37
CA ASP A 162 -6.53 -2.02 -1.47
C ASP A 162 -5.92 -3.39 -1.10
N PRO A 163 -5.59 -4.26 -2.06
CA PRO A 163 -4.73 -5.41 -1.83
C PRO A 163 -3.29 -4.98 -1.52
N PHE A 164 -2.70 -5.56 -0.47
CA PHE A 164 -1.38 -5.11 0.00
C PHE A 164 -0.21 -5.94 -0.53
N THR A 165 -0.33 -7.27 -0.52
CA THR A 165 0.78 -8.15 -0.90
C THR A 165 0.36 -9.21 -1.90
N ASP A 166 1.31 -9.59 -2.76
CA ASP A 166 1.19 -10.70 -3.70
C ASP A 166 2.32 -11.70 -3.46
N THR A 167 2.02 -12.99 -3.61
CA THR A 167 3.05 -14.04 -3.60
C THR A 167 3.03 -14.79 -4.91
N GLY A 168 4.12 -14.71 -5.66
CA GLY A 168 4.19 -15.31 -6.98
C GLY A 168 5.42 -14.92 -7.77
N LEU A 169 5.26 -14.90 -9.09
CA LEU A 169 6.27 -14.54 -10.05
C LEU A 169 5.81 -13.33 -10.85
N ILE A 170 6.65 -12.29 -10.95
CA ILE A 170 6.41 -11.14 -11.81
C ILE A 170 7.66 -10.78 -12.61
N ALA A 171 7.48 -10.57 -13.92
CA ALA A 171 8.49 -10.06 -14.82
C ALA A 171 8.25 -8.59 -15.11
N THR A 172 9.25 -7.74 -14.87
CA THR A 172 9.28 -6.32 -15.24
C THR A 172 10.25 -6.16 -16.42
N ILE A 173 9.72 -5.79 -17.59
CA ILE A 173 10.45 -5.78 -18.85
C ILE A 173 10.56 -4.34 -19.35
N LYS A 174 11.78 -3.83 -19.48
CA LYS A 174 12.04 -2.55 -20.16
C LYS A 174 11.96 -2.78 -21.66
N VAL A 175 10.85 -2.32 -22.29
CA VAL A 175 10.60 -2.48 -23.73
C VAL A 175 11.33 -1.39 -24.52
N SER A 176 11.34 -0.15 -24.00
CA SER A 176 12.08 1.00 -24.54
C SER A 176 12.41 1.97 -23.42
N ASP A 177 13.00 3.13 -23.73
CA ASP A 177 13.25 4.16 -22.71
C ASP A 177 11.95 4.78 -22.16
N GLN A 178 10.85 4.71 -22.92
CA GLN A 178 9.54 5.22 -22.49
C GLN A 178 8.62 4.13 -21.95
N TRP A 179 8.77 2.87 -22.39
CA TRP A 179 7.79 1.83 -22.13
C TRP A 179 8.34 0.71 -21.24
N LEU A 180 7.57 0.38 -20.21
CA LEU A 180 7.81 -0.73 -19.32
C LEU A 180 6.56 -1.62 -19.24
N LEU A 181 6.72 -2.94 -19.36
CA LEU A 181 5.68 -3.95 -19.26
C LEU A 181 5.91 -4.80 -18.01
N GLN A 182 4.83 -5.06 -17.25
CA GLN A 182 4.87 -6.05 -16.18
C GLN A 182 3.86 -7.15 -16.44
N LEU A 183 4.29 -8.40 -16.25
CA LEU A 183 3.44 -9.59 -16.37
C LEU A 183 3.71 -10.50 -15.17
N GLY A 184 2.65 -10.92 -14.49
CA GLY A 184 2.76 -11.71 -13.27
C GLY A 184 1.71 -12.79 -13.14
N ILE A 185 2.03 -13.79 -12.31
CA ILE A 185 1.12 -14.80 -11.81
C ILE A 185 1.36 -14.98 -10.31
N THR A 186 0.29 -14.88 -9.52
CA THR A 186 0.33 -14.94 -8.06
C THR A 186 -0.65 -15.96 -7.51
N ALA A 187 -0.59 -16.20 -6.21
CA ALA A 187 -1.55 -17.04 -5.48
C ALA A 187 -2.90 -16.31 -5.18
N GLY A 188 -2.99 -15.04 -5.53
CA GLY A 188 -4.05 -14.11 -5.12
C GLY A 188 -3.51 -13.05 -4.16
N HIS A 189 -4.33 -12.06 -3.83
CA HIS A 189 -3.97 -10.97 -2.94
C HIS A 189 -3.99 -11.39 -1.47
N ASP A 190 -2.96 -11.02 -0.72
CA ASP A 190 -2.81 -11.26 0.71
C ASP A 190 -3.03 -12.73 1.12
N VAL A 191 -2.61 -13.65 0.25
CA VAL A 191 -2.77 -15.10 0.42
C VAL A 191 -1.46 -15.81 0.09
N ALA A 192 -1.04 -16.70 0.99
CA ALA A 192 0.09 -17.60 0.74
C ALA A 192 -0.26 -18.70 -0.26
N PRO A 193 0.67 -19.18 -1.10
CA PRO A 193 0.41 -20.24 -2.07
C PRO A 193 -0.06 -21.58 -1.47
N TRP A 194 0.21 -21.81 -0.20
CA TRP A 194 -0.20 -23.01 0.55
C TRP A 194 -1.50 -22.83 1.32
N ALA A 195 -2.11 -21.64 1.31
CA ALA A 195 -3.40 -21.40 1.95
C ALA A 195 -4.55 -21.99 1.12
N SER A 196 -5.64 -22.39 1.80
CA SER A 196 -6.81 -23.00 1.15
C SER A 196 -7.50 -22.07 0.15
N ASP A 197 -7.35 -20.76 0.30
CA ASP A 197 -7.98 -19.73 -0.53
C ASP A 197 -7.08 -19.26 -1.68
N ALA A 198 -5.87 -19.83 -1.80
CA ALA A 198 -4.96 -19.52 -2.89
C ALA A 198 -5.60 -19.82 -4.25
N LYS A 199 -5.54 -18.84 -5.15
CA LYS A 199 -6.04 -18.96 -6.52
C LYS A 199 -5.05 -18.35 -7.49
N PRO A 200 -4.65 -19.08 -8.56
CA PRO A 200 -3.83 -18.48 -9.61
C PRO A 200 -4.48 -17.21 -10.15
N SER A 201 -3.79 -16.10 -10.02
CA SER A 201 -4.25 -14.77 -10.40
C SER A 201 -3.22 -14.11 -11.31
N GLY A 202 -3.70 -13.50 -12.40
CA GLY A 202 -2.85 -12.84 -13.38
C GLY A 202 -2.73 -11.35 -13.13
N THR A 203 -1.55 -10.78 -13.40
CA THR A 203 -1.29 -9.34 -13.37
C THR A 203 -0.67 -8.91 -14.68
N ALA A 204 -1.17 -7.81 -15.27
CA ALA A 204 -0.62 -7.22 -16.48
C ALA A 204 -0.68 -5.69 -16.37
N CYS A 205 0.48 -5.04 -16.42
CA CYS A 205 0.59 -3.61 -16.26
C CYS A 205 1.48 -2.99 -17.35
N LEU A 206 1.22 -1.75 -17.71
CA LEU A 206 1.97 -1.00 -18.69
C LEU A 206 2.28 0.39 -18.14
N SER A 207 3.53 0.80 -18.18
CA SER A 207 3.99 2.14 -17.82
C SER A 207 4.52 2.87 -19.04
N TYR A 208 4.17 4.15 -19.14
CA TYR A 208 4.70 5.09 -20.12
C TYR A 208 5.32 6.31 -19.44
N THR A 209 6.57 6.58 -19.73
CA THR A 209 7.26 7.78 -19.27
C THR A 209 7.51 8.70 -20.47
N ALA A 210 7.04 9.95 -20.41
CA ALA A 210 7.27 10.92 -21.44
C ALA A 210 8.76 11.24 -21.62
N GLU A 211 9.19 11.66 -22.83
CA GLU A 211 10.58 12.05 -23.10
C GLU A 211 11.08 13.19 -22.20
N SER A 212 10.17 14.07 -21.78
CA SER A 212 10.48 15.15 -20.81
C SER A 212 10.75 14.65 -19.40
N VAL A 213 10.44 13.39 -19.11
CA VAL A 213 10.42 12.76 -17.76
C VAL A 213 9.57 13.52 -16.72
N ASN A 214 8.68 14.39 -17.20
CA ASN A 214 7.76 15.12 -16.32
C ASN A 214 6.46 14.36 -16.08
N ASP A 215 6.11 13.43 -16.97
CA ASP A 215 4.90 12.63 -16.89
C ASP A 215 5.24 11.15 -16.90
N ASN A 216 4.60 10.41 -15.99
CA ASN A 216 4.55 8.95 -16.02
C ASN A 216 3.08 8.53 -15.90
N LEU A 217 2.65 7.66 -16.79
CA LEU A 217 1.34 7.01 -16.75
C LEU A 217 1.55 5.52 -16.53
N TYR A 218 0.79 4.93 -15.64
CA TYR A 218 0.82 3.50 -15.37
C TYR A 218 -0.61 2.99 -15.33
N VAL A 219 -0.89 1.87 -16.00
CA VAL A 219 -2.19 1.20 -16.00
C VAL A 219 -1.99 -0.27 -15.70
N CYS A 220 -2.87 -0.86 -14.92
CA CYS A 220 -2.74 -2.22 -14.45
C CYS A 220 -4.08 -2.96 -14.38
N ALA A 221 -4.09 -4.23 -14.79
CA ALA A 221 -5.09 -5.20 -14.42
C ALA A 221 -4.43 -6.16 -13.43
N ASN A 222 -4.88 -6.15 -12.18
CA ASN A 222 -4.25 -6.86 -11.06
C ASN A 222 -5.19 -7.87 -10.42
N GLY A 223 -4.67 -9.02 -10.00
CA GLY A 223 -5.41 -10.06 -9.31
C GLY A 223 -6.47 -10.75 -10.18
N MET A 224 -6.31 -10.77 -11.49
CA MET A 224 -7.29 -11.32 -12.42
C MET A 224 -7.37 -12.84 -12.33
N ASN A 225 -8.53 -13.38 -11.93
CA ASN A 225 -8.80 -14.81 -11.80
C ASN A 225 -10.24 -15.17 -12.19
N ASP A 226 -10.79 -16.30 -11.73
CA ASP A 226 -12.15 -16.74 -12.01
C ASP A 226 -13.23 -15.89 -11.29
N ALA A 227 -12.83 -14.92 -10.47
CA ALA A 227 -13.66 -13.99 -9.72
C ALA A 227 -14.69 -14.65 -8.77
N LYS A 228 -14.45 -15.87 -8.30
CA LYS A 228 -15.26 -16.48 -7.24
C LYS A 228 -14.89 -15.90 -5.88
N TYR A 229 -15.88 -15.80 -4.99
CA TYR A 229 -15.67 -15.33 -3.64
C TYR A 229 -14.71 -16.27 -2.87
N ALA A 230 -13.69 -15.67 -2.31
CA ALA A 230 -12.74 -16.25 -1.38
C ALA A 230 -12.05 -15.11 -0.62
N TYR A 231 -11.28 -15.41 0.43
CA TYR A 231 -10.53 -14.40 1.15
C TYR A 231 -9.73 -13.54 0.15
N ASN A 232 -9.97 -12.24 0.20
CA ASN A 232 -9.31 -11.21 -0.60
C ASN A 232 -9.18 -11.48 -2.12
N ASN A 233 -10.10 -12.25 -2.70
CA ASN A 233 -10.14 -12.55 -4.13
C ASN A 233 -10.74 -11.37 -4.91
N LEU A 234 -10.02 -10.26 -4.96
CA LEU A 234 -10.39 -9.00 -5.59
C LEU A 234 -9.83 -8.93 -7.02
N GLN A 235 -10.58 -8.29 -7.90
CA GLN A 235 -10.15 -7.95 -9.26
C GLN A 235 -10.01 -6.45 -9.32
N GLN A 236 -8.84 -5.94 -9.72
CA GLN A 236 -8.53 -4.52 -9.72
C GLN A 236 -8.06 -4.05 -11.09
N TYR A 237 -8.59 -2.92 -11.53
CA TYR A 237 -8.08 -2.14 -12.66
C TYR A 237 -7.65 -0.79 -12.11
N ASP A 238 -6.37 -0.51 -12.24
CA ASP A 238 -5.74 0.67 -11.67
C ASP A 238 -5.12 1.55 -12.74
N ALA A 239 -5.09 2.86 -12.50
CA ALA A 239 -4.37 3.84 -13.31
C ALA A 239 -3.74 4.90 -12.43
N THR A 240 -2.44 5.11 -12.56
CA THR A 240 -1.72 6.19 -11.90
C THR A 240 -1.17 7.18 -12.91
N TRP A 241 -1.16 8.46 -12.54
CA TRP A 241 -0.52 9.52 -13.29
C TRP A 241 0.34 10.37 -12.36
N TYR A 242 1.61 10.41 -12.65
CA TYR A 242 2.56 11.29 -12.00
C TYR A 242 2.90 12.46 -12.94
N HIS A 243 2.82 13.70 -12.42
CA HIS A 243 3.17 14.90 -13.18
C HIS A 243 4.04 15.85 -12.36
N LYS A 244 5.13 16.30 -12.98
CA LYS A 244 6.08 17.25 -12.41
C LYS A 244 5.89 18.62 -13.02
N PHE A 245 5.28 19.54 -12.28
CA PHE A 245 5.06 20.92 -12.69
C PHE A 245 6.35 21.75 -12.68
N SER A 246 7.24 21.47 -11.73
CA SER A 246 8.51 22.15 -11.57
C SER A 246 9.50 21.29 -10.81
N LYS A 247 10.71 21.80 -10.53
CA LYS A 247 11.69 21.10 -9.70
C LYS A 247 11.23 20.85 -8.25
N THR A 248 10.26 21.64 -7.78
CA THR A 248 9.81 21.64 -6.38
C THR A 248 8.33 21.34 -6.21
N VAL A 249 7.57 21.14 -7.30
CA VAL A 249 6.14 20.85 -7.25
C VAL A 249 5.81 19.70 -8.16
N HIS A 250 5.16 18.68 -7.63
CA HIS A 250 4.60 17.58 -8.40
C HIS A 250 3.25 17.12 -7.87
N MET A 251 2.59 16.33 -8.68
CA MET A 251 1.32 15.69 -8.41
C MET A 251 1.44 14.20 -8.68
N ALA A 252 0.72 13.41 -7.91
CA ALA A 252 0.46 12.01 -8.20
C ALA A 252 -1.03 11.74 -8.04
N THR A 253 -1.64 11.12 -9.04
CA THR A 253 -3.06 10.75 -9.05
C THR A 253 -3.18 9.26 -9.26
N GLU A 254 -4.02 8.61 -8.47
CA GLU A 254 -4.39 7.21 -8.64
C GLU A 254 -5.90 7.09 -8.73
N SER A 255 -6.37 6.19 -9.57
CA SER A 255 -7.77 5.85 -9.69
C SER A 255 -7.92 4.37 -10.00
N TRP A 256 -8.83 3.70 -9.31
CA TRP A 256 -9.10 2.32 -9.62
C TRP A 256 -10.60 1.96 -9.60
N TYR A 257 -10.90 0.88 -10.31
CA TYR A 257 -12.12 0.10 -10.21
C TYR A 257 -11.76 -1.28 -9.67
N MET A 258 -12.36 -1.66 -8.56
CA MET A 258 -12.19 -2.97 -7.93
C MET A 258 -13.54 -3.66 -7.78
N TYR A 259 -13.55 -4.99 -7.80
CA TYR A 259 -14.76 -5.76 -7.51
C TYR A 259 -14.45 -7.16 -7.01
N GLN A 260 -15.41 -7.70 -6.29
CA GLN A 260 -15.45 -9.11 -5.92
C GLN A 260 -16.82 -9.68 -6.27
N ARG A 261 -16.86 -10.88 -6.88
CA ARG A 261 -18.10 -11.57 -7.24
C ARG A 261 -18.52 -12.58 -6.17
N ASP A 262 -19.79 -12.97 -6.20
CA ASP A 262 -20.38 -13.99 -5.32
C ASP A 262 -20.22 -13.68 -3.82
N VAL A 263 -20.13 -12.40 -3.46
CA VAL A 263 -20.02 -11.97 -2.06
C VAL A 263 -21.33 -12.27 -1.33
N PRO A 264 -21.30 -12.93 -0.15
CA PRO A 264 -22.49 -13.20 0.65
C PRO A 264 -23.22 -11.92 1.06
N ALA A 265 -24.55 -11.97 1.07
CA ALA A 265 -25.38 -10.84 1.50
C ALA A 265 -25.26 -10.62 3.01
N VAL A 266 -25.14 -9.36 3.45
CA VAL A 266 -25.20 -8.98 4.87
C VAL A 266 -26.52 -9.46 5.49
N GLY A 267 -26.44 -10.17 6.61
CA GLY A 267 -27.61 -10.74 7.29
C GLY A 267 -28.28 -11.90 6.55
N GLY A 268 -27.65 -12.44 5.51
CA GLY A 268 -28.07 -13.65 4.82
C GLY A 268 -27.74 -14.93 5.61
N THR A 269 -27.99 -16.08 4.97
CA THR A 269 -27.72 -17.40 5.57
C THR A 269 -26.30 -17.92 5.29
N ILE A 270 -25.53 -17.21 4.47
CA ILE A 270 -24.17 -17.57 4.09
C ILE A 270 -23.24 -16.61 4.81
N GLU A 271 -22.36 -17.14 5.64
CA GLU A 271 -21.37 -16.34 6.37
C GLU A 271 -20.25 -15.89 5.40
N PRO A 272 -19.80 -14.62 5.49
CA PRO A 272 -18.58 -14.17 4.82
C PRO A 272 -17.34 -14.92 5.32
N GLU A 273 -16.30 -14.95 4.50
CA GLU A 273 -14.98 -15.41 4.95
C GLU A 273 -14.47 -14.58 6.14
N LEU A 274 -13.75 -15.22 7.03
CA LEU A 274 -13.16 -14.55 8.20
C LEU A 274 -12.28 -13.38 7.76
N GLY A 275 -12.49 -12.21 8.39
CA GLY A 275 -11.75 -10.97 8.08
C GLY A 275 -12.33 -10.18 6.90
N THR A 276 -13.43 -10.61 6.29
CA THR A 276 -14.12 -9.88 5.22
C THR A 276 -15.54 -9.48 5.64
N ASN A 277 -16.11 -8.49 4.94
CA ASN A 277 -17.49 -8.09 5.12
C ASN A 277 -18.39 -8.77 4.08
N GLY A 278 -19.66 -8.97 4.42
CA GLY A 278 -20.72 -9.25 3.45
C GLY A 278 -21.04 -8.00 2.62
N ALA A 279 -21.87 -8.18 1.58
CA ALA A 279 -22.32 -7.10 0.71
C ALA A 279 -23.80 -6.75 0.93
N TYR A 280 -24.17 -5.47 0.81
CA TYR A 280 -25.58 -5.03 0.78
C TYR A 280 -26.17 -5.37 -0.60
N CYS A 281 -26.59 -6.63 -0.77
CA CYS A 281 -27.20 -7.13 -1.99
C CYS A 281 -28.65 -6.65 -2.13
N LEU A 282 -29.28 -6.86 -3.30
CA LEU A 282 -30.70 -6.56 -3.48
C LEU A 282 -31.57 -7.52 -2.65
N PRO A 283 -32.80 -7.11 -2.27
CA PRO A 283 -33.70 -7.98 -1.53
C PRO A 283 -33.93 -9.33 -2.23
N GLY A 284 -33.68 -10.41 -1.49
CA GLY A 284 -33.84 -11.78 -2.00
C GLY A 284 -32.55 -12.38 -2.61
N GLU A 285 -31.54 -11.61 -2.89
CA GLU A 285 -30.24 -12.13 -3.33
C GLU A 285 -29.44 -12.64 -2.13
N GLN A 286 -28.93 -13.86 -2.20
CA GLN A 286 -28.05 -14.44 -1.19
C GLN A 286 -26.57 -14.07 -1.42
N ARG A 287 -26.21 -13.73 -2.65
CA ARG A 287 -24.89 -13.31 -3.11
C ARG A 287 -25.00 -12.25 -4.20
N CYS A 288 -24.04 -11.36 -4.27
CA CYS A 288 -23.97 -10.37 -5.35
C CYS A 288 -22.52 -9.98 -5.66
N THR A 289 -22.34 -9.23 -6.75
CA THR A 289 -21.07 -8.57 -7.06
C THR A 289 -20.98 -7.27 -6.26
N ALA A 290 -19.86 -7.04 -5.59
CA ALA A 290 -19.54 -5.83 -4.84
C ALA A 290 -18.48 -5.02 -5.58
N PRO A 291 -18.85 -3.97 -6.34
CA PRO A 291 -17.93 -3.08 -6.99
C PRO A 291 -17.63 -1.85 -6.13
N GLU A 292 -16.40 -1.34 -6.28
CA GLU A 292 -15.90 -0.13 -5.65
C GLU A 292 -15.17 0.74 -6.68
N TYR A 293 -15.20 2.06 -6.48
CA TYR A 293 -14.54 3.06 -7.32
C TYR A 293 -13.82 4.06 -6.43
N ALA A 294 -12.59 4.37 -6.76
CA ALA A 294 -11.85 5.33 -5.97
C ALA A 294 -10.93 6.20 -6.81
N VAL A 295 -10.59 7.36 -6.27
CA VAL A 295 -9.59 8.28 -6.80
C VAL A 295 -8.90 9.00 -5.66
N VAL A 296 -7.58 9.11 -5.71
CA VAL A 296 -6.78 9.95 -4.83
C VAL A 296 -5.88 10.87 -5.64
N ASN A 297 -5.67 12.06 -5.13
CA ASN A 297 -4.74 13.02 -5.69
C ASN A 297 -3.83 13.57 -4.59
N PHE A 298 -2.53 13.53 -4.84
CA PHE A 298 -1.48 14.10 -4.01
C PHE A 298 -0.86 15.29 -4.71
N PHE A 299 -0.72 16.39 -3.99
CA PHE A 299 0.14 17.51 -4.38
C PHE A 299 1.26 17.65 -3.36
N GLN A 300 2.48 17.77 -3.84
CA GLN A 300 3.62 17.96 -2.98
C GLN A 300 4.46 19.15 -3.42
N LYS A 301 4.86 19.96 -2.42
CA LYS A 301 5.70 21.14 -2.57
C LYS A 301 6.92 21.02 -1.67
N GLU A 302 8.10 21.02 -2.27
CA GLU A 302 9.34 21.26 -1.55
C GLU A 302 9.44 22.75 -1.16
N LEU A 303 9.53 23.03 0.13
CA LEU A 303 9.70 24.37 0.68
C LEU A 303 11.18 24.70 0.90
N SER A 304 11.96 23.68 1.26
CA SER A 304 13.42 23.70 1.39
C SER A 304 13.95 22.27 1.36
N ALA A 305 15.26 22.08 1.37
CA ALA A 305 15.90 20.76 1.38
C ALA A 305 15.43 19.83 2.53
N HIS A 306 14.86 20.39 3.59
CA HIS A 306 14.41 19.64 4.78
C HIS A 306 12.93 19.81 5.09
N ASN A 307 12.19 20.57 4.27
CA ASN A 307 10.78 20.86 4.55
C ASN A 307 9.93 20.64 3.31
N PHE A 308 8.86 19.90 3.49
CA PHE A 308 7.90 19.57 2.42
C PHE A 308 6.49 19.79 2.91
N LEU A 309 5.62 20.26 2.03
CA LEU A 309 4.19 20.38 2.26
C LEU A 309 3.47 19.44 1.31
N SER A 310 2.60 18.59 1.85
CA SER A 310 1.79 17.66 1.08
C SER A 310 0.31 17.93 1.31
N PHE A 311 -0.48 17.79 0.25
CA PHE A 311 -1.93 17.81 0.30
C PHE A 311 -2.46 16.56 -0.40
N ARG A 312 -3.41 15.86 0.24
CA ARG A 312 -4.14 14.73 -0.34
C ARG A 312 -5.62 15.06 -0.39
N SER A 313 -6.27 14.65 -1.46
CA SER A 313 -7.73 14.64 -1.57
C SER A 313 -8.14 13.33 -2.22
N ASP A 314 -9.05 12.62 -1.60
CA ASP A 314 -9.54 11.35 -2.11
C ASP A 314 -11.06 11.19 -2.05
N PHE A 315 -11.54 10.23 -2.83
CA PHE A 315 -12.93 9.84 -2.91
C PHE A 315 -13.02 8.33 -3.12
N LEU A 316 -13.90 7.69 -2.35
CA LEU A 316 -14.22 6.28 -2.44
C LEU A 316 -15.74 6.08 -2.51
N ASP A 317 -16.21 5.24 -3.41
CA ASP A 317 -17.59 4.77 -3.50
C ASP A 317 -17.63 3.24 -3.29
N ASP A 318 -17.81 2.80 -2.05
CA ASP A 318 -18.05 1.41 -1.71
C ASP A 318 -19.54 1.10 -1.88
N LYS A 319 -19.90 0.69 -3.10
CA LYS A 319 -21.29 0.48 -3.53
C LYS A 319 -22.10 -0.47 -2.65
N LYS A 320 -21.41 -1.47 -2.11
CA LYS A 320 -22.05 -2.57 -1.38
C LYS A 320 -21.55 -2.72 0.06
N GLY A 321 -20.62 -1.86 0.50
CA GLY A 321 -20.07 -1.91 1.85
C GLY A 321 -19.21 -3.14 2.12
N GLN A 322 -18.73 -3.81 1.09
CA GLN A 322 -18.01 -5.06 1.23
C GLN A 322 -16.62 -4.85 1.85
N ARG A 323 -15.96 -3.75 1.52
CA ARG A 323 -14.63 -3.46 2.04
C ARG A 323 -14.66 -2.64 3.33
N THR A 324 -15.48 -1.58 3.38
CA THR A 324 -15.55 -0.69 4.55
C THR A 324 -16.56 -1.13 5.62
N GLY A 325 -17.44 -2.07 5.31
CA GLY A 325 -18.59 -2.45 6.15
C GLY A 325 -19.83 -1.55 5.96
N TYR A 326 -19.72 -0.46 5.20
CA TYR A 326 -20.79 0.53 5.01
C TYR A 326 -20.94 0.91 3.53
N ALA A 327 -22.09 0.56 2.92
CA ALA A 327 -22.40 0.98 1.55
C ALA A 327 -22.65 2.49 1.51
N THR A 328 -21.61 3.27 1.21
CA THR A 328 -21.64 4.74 1.16
C THR A 328 -20.47 5.28 0.34
N LYS A 329 -20.58 6.56 0.00
CA LYS A 329 -19.47 7.32 -0.57
C LYS A 329 -18.70 8.01 0.55
N TYR A 330 -17.40 8.10 0.37
CA TYR A 330 -16.47 8.77 1.28
C TYR A 330 -15.70 9.85 0.54
N SER A 331 -15.30 10.87 1.25
CA SER A 331 -14.31 11.85 0.80
C SER A 331 -13.39 12.24 1.94
N GLU A 332 -12.16 12.52 1.61
CA GLU A 332 -11.12 12.94 2.55
C GLU A 332 -10.32 14.11 1.99
N ASN A 333 -9.80 14.94 2.89
CA ASN A 333 -8.78 15.94 2.60
C ASN A 333 -7.78 16.00 3.75
N THR A 334 -6.50 15.88 3.43
CA THR A 334 -5.39 15.93 4.40
C THR A 334 -4.36 16.97 3.97
N ILE A 335 -3.86 17.71 4.92
CA ILE A 335 -2.68 18.55 4.77
C ILE A 335 -1.62 18.13 5.78
N MET A 336 -0.37 18.00 5.33
CA MET A 336 0.75 17.53 6.12
C MET A 336 1.99 18.38 5.85
N TRP A 337 2.76 18.67 6.91
CA TRP A 337 4.10 19.21 6.82
C TRP A 337 5.13 18.17 7.24
N CYS A 338 6.14 17.96 6.40
CA CYS A 338 7.25 17.07 6.71
C CYS A 338 8.51 17.86 7.01
N HIS A 339 9.20 17.51 8.10
CA HIS A 339 10.49 18.07 8.45
C HIS A 339 11.53 16.97 8.68
N TRP A 340 12.72 17.15 8.09
CA TRP A 340 13.86 16.29 8.29
C TRP A 340 14.92 16.93 9.18
N TRP A 341 15.35 16.21 10.22
CA TRP A 341 16.57 16.50 10.98
C TRP A 341 17.69 15.59 10.48
N GLY A 342 18.63 16.19 9.75
CA GLY A 342 19.67 15.43 9.06
C GLY A 342 19.09 14.46 8.03
N SER A 343 19.64 13.25 7.96
CA SER A 343 19.23 12.18 7.04
C SER A 343 18.47 11.04 7.73
N THR A 344 18.24 11.11 9.05
CA THR A 344 17.81 9.96 9.83
C THR A 344 16.52 10.16 10.61
N VAL A 345 16.07 11.40 10.81
CA VAL A 345 14.86 11.67 11.60
C VAL A 345 13.87 12.49 10.78
N GLN A 346 12.66 12.00 10.68
CA GLN A 346 11.55 12.62 9.94
C GLN A 346 10.34 12.80 10.85
N LEU A 347 9.72 13.99 10.83
CA LEU A 347 8.46 14.30 11.53
C LEU A 347 7.40 14.69 10.50
N ARG A 348 6.18 14.13 10.63
CA ARG A 348 5.06 14.37 9.70
C ARG A 348 3.74 14.67 10.43
N PRO A 349 3.56 15.87 11.04
CA PRO A 349 2.26 16.29 11.55
C PRO A 349 1.27 16.56 10.42
N GLU A 350 0.04 16.10 10.61
CA GLU A 350 -1.05 16.25 9.64
C GLU A 350 -2.37 16.65 10.29
N LEU A 351 -3.25 17.21 9.47
CA LEU A 351 -4.65 17.45 9.80
C LEU A 351 -5.52 16.85 8.69
N ARG A 352 -6.43 15.93 9.06
CA ARG A 352 -7.29 15.17 8.15
C ARG A 352 -8.75 15.41 8.47
N PHE A 353 -9.55 15.67 7.42
CA PHE A 353 -11.01 15.75 7.49
C PHE A 353 -11.63 14.73 6.53
N GLU A 354 -12.54 13.92 7.06
CA GLU A 354 -13.21 12.85 6.35
C GLU A 354 -14.73 12.95 6.48
N ARG A 355 -15.44 12.51 5.43
CA ARG A 355 -16.90 12.50 5.40
C ARG A 355 -17.46 11.26 4.67
N ALA A 356 -18.43 10.60 5.30
CA ALA A 356 -19.32 9.65 4.68
C ALA A 356 -20.60 10.35 4.25
N TRP A 357 -21.03 10.17 2.98
CA TRP A 357 -22.10 11.02 2.40
C TRP A 357 -23.50 10.49 2.63
N ASP A 358 -23.71 9.18 2.53
CA ASP A 358 -25.05 8.59 2.50
C ASP A 358 -25.50 8.08 3.88
N ARG A 359 -24.57 7.81 4.77
CA ARG A 359 -24.84 7.32 6.13
C ARG A 359 -23.69 7.60 7.10
N LYS A 360 -23.91 7.32 8.38
CA LYS A 360 -22.84 7.32 9.38
C LYS A 360 -21.98 6.07 9.16
N ALA A 361 -20.66 6.25 8.98
CA ALA A 361 -19.72 5.16 8.73
C ALA A 361 -18.43 5.27 9.54
N TYR A 362 -18.17 6.41 10.17
CA TYR A 362 -17.04 6.61 11.08
C TYR A 362 -17.43 6.31 12.52
N ASP A 363 -16.41 6.09 13.37
CA ASP A 363 -16.57 5.77 14.78
C ASP A 363 -17.52 4.57 15.02
N ASN A 364 -17.32 3.49 14.23
CA ASN A 364 -18.18 2.30 14.21
C ASN A 364 -19.65 2.63 13.91
N GLY A 365 -19.91 3.44 12.88
CA GLY A 365 -21.25 3.81 12.43
C GLY A 365 -21.94 4.90 13.27
N ARG A 366 -21.22 5.58 14.16
CA ARG A 366 -21.81 6.62 15.02
C ARG A 366 -21.71 8.02 14.43
N ARG A 367 -20.72 8.26 13.57
CA ARG A 367 -20.42 9.58 12.99
C ARG A 367 -20.46 9.57 11.47
N GLN A 368 -20.85 10.71 10.91
CA GLN A 368 -20.83 10.94 9.47
C GLN A 368 -19.53 11.63 9.03
N ASN A 369 -18.92 12.40 9.91
CA ASN A 369 -17.67 13.12 9.68
C ASN A 369 -16.68 12.77 10.77
N GLN A 370 -15.39 12.89 10.42
CA GLN A 370 -14.27 12.74 11.34
C GLN A 370 -13.23 13.82 11.04
N LEU A 371 -12.66 14.39 12.10
CA LEU A 371 -11.51 15.27 12.03
C LEU A 371 -10.43 14.68 12.92
N THR A 372 -9.23 14.51 12.38
CA THR A 372 -8.09 13.93 13.08
C THR A 372 -6.86 14.80 12.90
N ALA A 373 -6.16 15.11 13.99
CA ALA A 373 -4.80 15.62 13.98
C ALA A 373 -3.89 14.47 14.38
N ALA A 374 -2.91 14.16 13.54
CA ALA A 374 -2.01 13.03 13.76
C ALA A 374 -0.57 13.40 13.43
N SER A 375 0.36 12.61 13.89
CA SER A 375 1.77 12.74 13.54
C SER A 375 2.50 11.45 13.77
N ASP A 376 3.44 11.15 12.89
CA ASP A 376 4.49 10.17 13.16
C ASP A 376 5.85 10.84 13.35
N LEU A 377 6.78 10.05 13.86
CA LEU A 377 8.19 10.37 13.98
C LEU A 377 9.00 9.15 13.56
N ILE A 378 9.67 9.23 12.41
CA ILE A 378 10.45 8.11 11.89
C ILE A 378 11.92 8.31 12.24
N PHE A 379 12.49 7.31 12.90
CA PHE A 379 13.93 7.22 13.18
C PHE A 379 14.54 6.13 12.31
N HIS A 380 15.33 6.50 11.33
CA HIS A 380 16.08 5.56 10.49
C HIS A 380 17.41 5.14 11.17
N PHE A 381 17.73 3.85 11.10
CA PHE A 381 18.96 3.28 11.68
C PHE A 381 19.67 2.27 10.77
#